data_46adec729327cd40ad622de1b51f2fe7
#
_entry.id   46adec729327cd40ad622de1b51f2fe7
#
_cell.length_a   1.000
_cell.length_b   1.000
_cell.length_c   1.000
_cell.angle_alpha   90.00
_cell.angle_beta   90.00
_cell.angle_gamma   90.00
#
_symmetry.space_group_name_H-M   'P 1'
#
loop_
_entity.id
_entity.type
_entity.pdbx_description
1 polymer ?
#
loop_
_entity_poly.entity_id
_entity_poly.type
_entity_poly.pdbx_seq_one_letter_code
_entity_poly.pdbx_strand_id
1 'polypeptide(L)'
;MKIQQIKAREVLDSRGNPTIEADVILENGVMGSAMVPSGASTGQREALELRDGDKTRYLGKGVLNAVSFVNNEINSCLNGFEIDDQNKIDSAMIDLDGTETKSNLGANAILAVSLASAHASANHKNVPLYASLGRSDTYTMPVPMMNIINGGEHANNSVDIQEFMIIPAGAPSFKEALRYGAEVFHHLKSVLEDRGMNTAVGDEGGFAPDLTSNEEAIKVIIEAINNAGYEAGKDIFIGIDVASSEFYSNGKYNLSSENKSLNSEEFSHYLENWVNSYPIISIEDGMDENDWDGWDLLTKRIGEKVQLVGDDLFVTNSKILTQGINNNIANSILIKVNQIGTLSETFSAMSIATEAGYTCVMSHRSGETEDTTIADLAVSTSCGQIKTGSLSRSDRLAKYNRLLRIEEELAEKAIYPGLDAFNHLR
;
A
#
# COMPACT_ATOMS: atom_id res chain seq x y z
N MET A 1 23.19 15.60 14.83
CA MET A 1 24.23 14.64 14.39
C MET A 1 24.27 14.63 12.88
N LYS A 2 25.48 14.64 12.28
CA LYS A 2 25.62 14.85 10.84
C LYS A 2 25.77 13.55 10.08
N ILE A 3 25.29 13.56 8.82
CA ILE A 3 25.52 12.51 7.84
C ILE A 3 26.99 12.55 7.42
N GLN A 4 27.69 11.44 7.57
CA GLN A 4 29.07 11.27 7.16
C GLN A 4 29.19 10.62 5.78
N GLN A 5 28.36 9.62 5.50
CA GLN A 5 28.41 8.84 4.26
C GLN A 5 27.05 8.22 3.95
N ILE A 6 26.74 8.14 2.67
CA ILE A 6 25.59 7.37 2.15
C ILE A 6 26.13 6.32 1.18
N LYS A 7 25.65 5.08 1.31
CA LYS A 7 26.00 3.96 0.44
C LYS A 7 24.73 3.27 -0.02
N ALA A 8 24.70 2.87 -1.29
CA ALA A 8 23.63 2.05 -1.83
C ALA A 8 24.15 0.84 -2.56
N ARG A 9 23.28 -0.15 -2.67
CA ARG A 9 23.51 -1.39 -3.43
C ARG A 9 22.23 -1.85 -4.10
N GLU A 10 22.41 -2.67 -5.14
CA GLU A 10 21.34 -3.42 -5.78
C GLU A 10 21.03 -4.65 -4.94
N VAL A 11 19.76 -4.87 -4.59
CA VAL A 11 19.22 -6.05 -3.91
C VAL A 11 18.06 -6.61 -4.72
N LEU A 12 17.47 -7.73 -4.33
CA LEU A 12 16.32 -8.32 -5.03
C LEU A 12 15.03 -8.13 -4.25
N ASP A 13 13.97 -7.81 -4.97
CA ASP A 13 12.60 -7.78 -4.45
C ASP A 13 11.97 -9.19 -4.40
N SER A 14 10.74 -9.28 -3.89
CA SER A 14 9.98 -10.53 -3.74
C SER A 14 9.64 -11.24 -5.06
N ARG A 15 9.81 -10.55 -6.20
CA ARG A 15 9.65 -11.10 -7.55
C ARG A 15 10.98 -11.47 -8.21
N GLY A 16 12.11 -11.30 -7.50
CA GLY A 16 13.45 -11.51 -8.03
C GLY A 16 13.93 -10.42 -9.00
N ASN A 17 13.28 -9.25 -8.99
CA ASN A 17 13.74 -8.08 -9.73
C ASN A 17 14.67 -7.23 -8.86
N PRO A 18 15.67 -6.55 -9.47
CA PRO A 18 16.52 -5.62 -8.73
C PRO A 18 15.74 -4.45 -8.15
N THR A 19 16.11 -4.04 -6.94
CA THR A 19 15.72 -2.80 -6.29
C THR A 19 16.91 -2.23 -5.50
N ILE A 20 16.70 -1.11 -4.79
CA ILE A 20 17.75 -0.38 -4.09
C ILE A 20 17.63 -0.58 -2.59
N GLU A 21 18.77 -0.83 -1.95
CA GLU A 21 18.97 -0.63 -0.53
C GLU A 21 19.98 0.51 -0.32
N ALA A 22 19.68 1.44 0.60
CA ALA A 22 20.58 2.50 1.01
C ALA A 22 20.90 2.43 2.50
N ASP A 23 22.14 2.77 2.84
CA ASP A 23 22.63 2.96 4.20
C ASP A 23 23.00 4.43 4.38
N VAL A 24 22.49 5.09 5.42
CA VAL A 24 22.91 6.42 5.87
C VAL A 24 23.73 6.26 7.14
N ILE A 25 25.01 6.65 7.10
CA ILE A 25 26.00 6.49 8.15
C ILE A 25 26.31 7.86 8.74
N LEU A 26 26.20 7.99 10.07
CA LEU A 26 26.44 9.21 10.81
C LEU A 26 27.91 9.29 11.29
N GLU A 27 28.36 10.50 11.65
CA GLU A 27 29.74 10.76 12.15
C GLU A 27 30.12 9.91 13.37
N ASN A 28 29.16 9.48 14.17
CA ASN A 28 29.37 8.62 15.34
C ASN A 28 29.29 7.12 15.02
N GLY A 29 29.17 6.74 13.73
CA GLY A 29 29.07 5.36 13.25
C GLY A 29 27.68 4.73 13.35
N VAL A 30 26.67 5.43 13.89
CA VAL A 30 25.28 4.97 13.85
C VAL A 30 24.81 4.96 12.40
N MET A 31 24.05 3.93 12.01
CA MET A 31 23.57 3.72 10.66
C MET A 31 22.06 3.47 10.65
N GLY A 32 21.41 3.92 9.60
CA GLY A 32 20.05 3.52 9.21
C GLY A 32 20.05 2.95 7.81
N SER A 33 19.26 1.92 7.58
CA SER A 33 19.14 1.24 6.28
C SER A 33 17.68 1.12 5.86
N ALA A 34 17.42 1.17 4.56
CA ALA A 34 16.09 0.93 4.02
C ALA A 34 16.16 0.37 2.59
N MET A 35 15.16 -0.45 2.24
CA MET A 35 14.95 -0.99 0.90
C MET A 35 13.67 -0.42 0.30
N VAL A 36 13.67 -0.22 -1.01
CA VAL A 36 12.54 0.38 -1.73
C VAL A 36 11.68 -0.69 -2.41
N PRO A 37 10.35 -0.64 -2.27
CA PRO A 37 9.43 -1.52 -3.02
C PRO A 37 9.29 -1.08 -4.48
N SER A 38 8.72 -1.97 -5.32
CA SER A 38 8.50 -1.75 -6.75
C SER A 38 7.10 -2.22 -7.18
N GLY A 39 6.37 -1.43 -7.98
CA GLY A 39 5.06 -1.81 -8.50
C GLY A 39 5.10 -2.79 -9.68
N ALA A 40 4.00 -3.54 -9.90
CA ALA A 40 3.72 -4.26 -11.14
C ALA A 40 2.85 -3.40 -12.06
N SER A 41 1.63 -3.08 -11.62
CA SER A 41 0.83 -2.01 -12.19
C SER A 41 1.29 -0.67 -11.60
N THR A 42 1.29 0.37 -12.38
CA THR A 42 1.74 1.71 -11.95
C THR A 42 0.83 2.78 -12.53
N GLY A 43 0.32 3.67 -11.69
CA GLY A 43 -0.43 4.83 -12.14
C GLY A 43 0.42 5.72 -13.06
N GLN A 44 -0.19 6.27 -14.11
CA GLN A 44 0.51 7.07 -15.13
C GLN A 44 1.23 8.30 -14.56
N ARG A 45 0.83 8.76 -13.38
CA ARG A 45 1.30 9.98 -12.72
C ARG A 45 2.26 9.72 -11.55
N GLU A 46 2.69 8.47 -11.34
CA GLU A 46 3.68 8.14 -10.32
C GLU A 46 5.04 8.79 -10.60
N ALA A 47 5.81 9.05 -9.55
CA ALA A 47 7.21 9.41 -9.69
C ALA A 47 8.00 8.23 -10.32
N LEU A 48 9.01 8.58 -11.12
CA LEU A 48 9.72 7.62 -11.99
C LEU A 48 10.62 6.68 -11.17
N GLU A 49 10.35 5.39 -11.23
CA GLU A 49 11.31 4.37 -10.83
C GLU A 49 12.38 4.21 -11.92
N LEU A 50 13.62 4.61 -11.62
CA LEU A 50 14.70 4.59 -12.61
C LEU A 50 15.24 3.16 -12.79
N ARG A 51 15.14 2.65 -14.02
CA ARG A 51 15.69 1.36 -14.47
C ARG A 51 16.77 1.58 -15.51
N ASP A 52 17.79 0.72 -15.52
CA ASP A 52 18.95 0.87 -16.42
C ASP A 52 18.61 0.66 -17.90
N GLY A 53 17.59 -0.14 -18.21
CA GLY A 53 17.18 -0.47 -19.59
C GLY A 53 18.14 -1.42 -20.31
N ASP A 54 19.27 -1.82 -19.71
CA ASP A 54 20.23 -2.75 -20.28
C ASP A 54 19.68 -4.19 -20.31
N LYS A 55 19.23 -4.61 -21.47
CA LYS A 55 18.65 -5.94 -21.71
C LYS A 55 19.59 -7.09 -21.38
N THR A 56 20.90 -6.86 -21.28
CA THR A 56 21.92 -7.90 -20.94
C THR A 56 22.00 -8.19 -19.44
N ARG A 57 21.43 -7.28 -18.62
CA ARG A 57 21.33 -7.42 -17.16
C ARG A 57 19.88 -7.36 -16.72
N TYR A 58 19.44 -8.37 -15.96
CA TYR A 58 18.07 -8.45 -15.40
C TYR A 58 16.97 -8.07 -16.40
N LEU A 59 17.14 -8.41 -17.68
CA LEU A 59 16.18 -8.13 -18.76
C LEU A 59 15.83 -6.63 -18.90
N GLY A 60 16.75 -5.75 -18.54
CA GLY A 60 16.57 -4.29 -18.56
C GLY A 60 16.09 -3.68 -17.23
N LYS A 61 15.83 -4.51 -16.21
CA LYS A 61 15.28 -4.06 -14.92
C LYS A 61 16.36 -3.70 -13.88
N GLY A 62 17.66 -3.70 -14.22
CA GLY A 62 18.74 -3.30 -13.34
C GLY A 62 18.57 -1.88 -12.79
N VAL A 63 19.21 -1.56 -11.65
CA VAL A 63 19.10 -0.25 -10.97
C VAL A 63 20.46 0.36 -10.65
N LEU A 64 21.53 -0.04 -11.38
CA LEU A 64 22.88 0.44 -11.12
C LEU A 64 23.05 1.95 -11.34
N ASN A 65 22.31 2.56 -12.28
CA ASN A 65 22.34 4.00 -12.47
C ASN A 65 21.81 4.72 -11.22
N ALA A 66 20.68 4.28 -10.69
CA ALA A 66 20.11 4.83 -9.46
C ALA A 66 21.02 4.59 -8.25
N VAL A 67 21.63 3.41 -8.12
CA VAL A 67 22.67 3.12 -7.11
C VAL A 67 23.86 4.07 -7.26
N SER A 68 24.32 4.34 -8.49
CA SER A 68 25.39 5.28 -8.75
C SER A 68 25.06 6.69 -8.29
N PHE A 69 23.84 7.18 -8.57
CA PHE A 69 23.38 8.48 -8.11
C PHE A 69 23.34 8.61 -6.58
N VAL A 70 22.94 7.56 -5.87
CA VAL A 70 23.01 7.55 -4.40
C VAL A 70 24.46 7.64 -3.92
N ASN A 71 25.34 6.82 -4.48
CA ASN A 71 26.73 6.72 -4.04
C ASN A 71 27.56 7.99 -4.37
N ASN A 72 27.19 8.77 -5.35
CA ASN A 72 27.92 9.94 -5.82
C ASN A 72 27.17 11.26 -5.55
N GLU A 73 26.18 11.59 -6.36
CA GLU A 73 25.51 12.90 -6.35
C GLU A 73 24.76 13.15 -5.04
N ILE A 74 23.91 12.19 -4.60
CA ILE A 74 23.12 12.35 -3.37
C ILE A 74 24.04 12.30 -2.15
N ASN A 75 25.01 11.38 -2.10
CA ASN A 75 25.99 11.32 -1.03
C ASN A 75 26.77 12.63 -0.89
N SER A 76 27.20 13.23 -2.02
CA SER A 76 27.92 14.50 -2.02
C SER A 76 27.05 15.67 -1.57
N CYS A 77 25.77 15.69 -1.99
CA CYS A 77 24.80 16.71 -1.63
C CYS A 77 24.49 16.73 -0.13
N LEU A 78 24.30 15.55 0.46
CA LEU A 78 23.82 15.42 1.84
C LEU A 78 24.94 15.28 2.90
N ASN A 79 26.19 15.17 2.48
CA ASN A 79 27.30 15.10 3.42
C ASN A 79 27.34 16.35 4.33
N GLY A 80 27.37 16.12 5.64
CA GLY A 80 27.35 17.18 6.64
C GLY A 80 25.96 17.72 7.00
N PHE A 81 24.88 17.21 6.41
CA PHE A 81 23.50 17.55 6.83
C PHE A 81 23.18 17.01 8.21
N GLU A 82 22.40 17.74 8.98
CA GLU A 82 21.85 17.26 10.25
C GLU A 82 20.77 16.22 10.02
N ILE A 83 20.91 15.04 10.63
CA ILE A 83 20.02 13.89 10.40
C ILE A 83 18.60 14.10 10.92
N ASP A 84 18.39 15.02 11.86
CA ASP A 84 17.09 15.24 12.49
C ASP A 84 16.13 16.11 11.66
N ASP A 85 16.60 16.69 10.56
CA ASP A 85 15.80 17.54 9.68
C ASP A 85 15.42 16.82 8.40
N GLN A 86 14.45 15.90 8.51
CA GLN A 86 13.96 15.10 7.37
C GLN A 86 13.49 15.97 6.20
N ASN A 87 12.77 17.05 6.49
CA ASN A 87 12.26 17.95 5.44
C ASN A 87 13.41 18.58 4.63
N LYS A 88 14.47 18.98 5.30
CA LYS A 88 15.62 19.57 4.63
C LYS A 88 16.40 18.54 3.79
N ILE A 89 16.54 17.32 4.30
CA ILE A 89 17.17 16.20 3.58
C ILE A 89 16.38 15.91 2.30
N ASP A 90 15.07 15.71 2.42
CA ASP A 90 14.19 15.40 1.29
C ASP A 90 14.15 16.54 0.27
N SER A 91 14.00 17.80 0.73
CA SER A 91 14.01 18.98 -0.16
C SER A 91 15.32 19.10 -0.93
N ALA A 92 16.47 18.84 -0.30
CA ALA A 92 17.76 18.91 -0.99
C ALA A 92 17.87 17.87 -2.11
N MET A 93 17.31 16.67 -1.93
CA MET A 93 17.28 15.64 -2.98
C MET A 93 16.29 15.98 -4.10
N ILE A 94 15.13 16.55 -3.76
CA ILE A 94 14.14 17.02 -4.73
C ILE A 94 14.73 18.14 -5.58
N ASP A 95 15.40 19.13 -4.98
CA ASP A 95 16.06 20.22 -5.67
C ASP A 95 17.23 19.74 -6.54
N LEU A 96 17.96 18.70 -6.08
CA LEU A 96 19.05 18.09 -6.85
C LEU A 96 18.53 17.37 -8.10
N ASP A 97 17.38 16.69 -8.00
CA ASP A 97 16.72 16.07 -9.17
C ASP A 97 16.18 17.14 -10.13
N GLY A 98 15.49 18.16 -9.60
CA GLY A 98 14.97 19.30 -10.32
C GLY A 98 13.80 19.02 -11.27
N THR A 99 13.23 17.80 -11.26
CA THR A 99 12.05 17.42 -12.06
C THR A 99 10.84 17.07 -11.19
N GLU A 100 9.63 17.28 -11.70
CA GLU A 100 8.40 16.99 -10.96
C GLU A 100 8.24 15.48 -10.67
N THR A 101 8.68 14.63 -11.59
CA THR A 101 8.55 13.17 -11.53
C THR A 101 9.81 12.45 -11.03
N LYS A 102 10.82 13.20 -10.55
CA LYS A 102 12.10 12.64 -10.10
C LYS A 102 12.82 11.83 -11.18
N SER A 103 12.72 12.28 -12.44
CA SER A 103 13.19 11.53 -13.60
C SER A 103 14.71 11.58 -13.83
N ASN A 104 15.44 12.48 -13.15
CA ASN A 104 16.89 12.60 -13.31
C ASN A 104 17.65 11.61 -12.40
N LEU A 105 17.28 11.53 -11.13
CA LEU A 105 17.93 10.63 -10.15
C LEU A 105 17.17 9.32 -9.95
N GLY A 106 15.85 9.35 -10.16
CA GLY A 106 14.92 8.27 -9.87
C GLY A 106 14.30 8.37 -8.48
N ALA A 107 12.98 8.20 -8.43
CA ALA A 107 12.23 8.18 -7.17
C ALA A 107 12.72 7.05 -6.24
N ASN A 108 13.15 5.92 -6.77
CA ASN A 108 13.73 4.81 -6.02
C ASN A 108 15.06 5.20 -5.34
N ALA A 109 15.95 5.93 -6.00
CA ALA A 109 17.20 6.42 -5.40
C ALA A 109 16.91 7.40 -4.26
N ILE A 110 16.02 8.37 -4.50
CA ILE A 110 15.66 9.41 -3.53
C ILE A 110 14.95 8.78 -2.32
N LEU A 111 13.98 7.89 -2.55
CA LEU A 111 13.23 7.24 -1.48
C LEU A 111 14.12 6.37 -0.58
N ALA A 112 15.03 5.60 -1.16
CA ALA A 112 15.93 4.75 -0.38
C ALA A 112 16.72 5.58 0.66
N VAL A 113 17.21 6.74 0.27
CA VAL A 113 17.94 7.65 1.16
C VAL A 113 17.02 8.36 2.15
N SER A 114 15.82 8.77 1.72
CA SER A 114 14.81 9.39 2.60
C SER A 114 14.43 8.45 3.75
N LEU A 115 14.11 7.19 3.45
CA LEU A 115 13.76 6.17 4.45
C LEU A 115 14.96 5.83 5.36
N ALA A 116 16.14 5.59 4.78
CA ALA A 116 17.35 5.27 5.53
C ALA A 116 17.77 6.41 6.47
N SER A 117 17.53 7.68 6.09
CA SER A 117 17.76 8.85 6.94
C SER A 117 16.84 8.84 8.16
N ALA A 118 15.56 8.53 7.99
CA ALA A 118 14.61 8.40 9.10
C ALA A 118 15.05 7.29 10.09
N HIS A 119 15.47 6.14 9.57
CA HIS A 119 16.04 5.06 10.39
C HIS A 119 17.31 5.48 11.12
N ALA A 120 18.24 6.18 10.46
CA ALA A 120 19.46 6.69 11.10
C ALA A 120 19.16 7.67 12.22
N SER A 121 18.18 8.57 12.04
CA SER A 121 17.71 9.50 13.08
C SER A 121 17.11 8.75 14.27
N ALA A 122 16.25 7.76 14.02
CA ALA A 122 15.65 6.94 15.08
C ALA A 122 16.70 6.16 15.87
N ASN A 123 17.63 5.52 15.18
CA ASN A 123 18.73 4.76 15.76
C ASN A 123 19.67 5.67 16.57
N HIS A 124 19.95 6.87 16.07
CA HIS A 124 20.74 7.87 16.82
C HIS A 124 20.08 8.29 18.13
N LYS A 125 18.76 8.46 18.12
CA LYS A 125 17.96 8.80 19.31
C LYS A 125 17.73 7.59 20.22
N ASN A 126 18.09 6.39 19.77
CA ASN A 126 17.84 5.12 20.46
C ASN A 126 16.35 4.91 20.77
N VAL A 127 15.50 5.20 19.80
CA VAL A 127 14.05 4.99 19.87
C VAL A 127 13.55 4.23 18.65
N PRO A 128 12.43 3.48 18.72
CA PRO A 128 11.83 2.87 17.55
C PRO A 128 11.46 3.91 16.50
N LEU A 129 11.43 3.49 15.20
CA LEU A 129 11.13 4.41 14.10
C LEU A 129 9.75 5.07 14.26
N TYR A 130 8.71 4.31 14.61
CA TYR A 130 7.36 4.86 14.83
C TYR A 130 7.34 5.95 15.90
N ALA A 131 8.14 5.83 16.95
CA ALA A 131 8.23 6.82 18.02
C ALA A 131 9.13 8.02 17.67
N SER A 132 10.10 7.83 16.75
CA SER A 132 10.93 8.93 16.24
C SER A 132 10.16 9.86 15.31
N LEU A 133 9.24 9.32 14.51
CA LEU A 133 8.44 10.04 13.52
C LEU A 133 7.14 10.61 14.09
N GLY A 134 6.48 9.87 14.98
CA GLY A 134 5.22 10.28 15.62
C GLY A 134 5.38 10.39 17.14
N ARG A 135 5.01 11.53 17.71
CA ARG A 135 5.01 11.73 19.17
C ARG A 135 3.58 11.79 19.67
N SER A 136 3.15 10.75 20.39
CA SER A 136 1.82 10.68 21.00
C SER A 136 1.88 9.92 22.32
N ASP A 137 0.93 10.18 23.21
CA ASP A 137 0.73 9.40 24.43
C ASP A 137 0.07 8.04 24.12
N THR A 138 -0.66 7.96 23.02
CA THR A 138 -1.31 6.73 22.50
C THR A 138 -1.06 6.62 21.01
N TYR A 139 -1.04 5.39 20.49
CA TYR A 139 -0.83 5.10 19.07
C TYR A 139 -1.97 4.23 18.53
N THR A 140 -2.47 4.57 17.37
CA THR A 140 -3.47 3.76 16.68
C THR A 140 -2.78 2.64 15.92
N MET A 141 -3.11 1.39 16.28
CA MET A 141 -2.71 0.23 15.50
C MET A 141 -3.58 0.15 14.23
N PRO A 142 -2.98 -0.09 13.06
CA PRO A 142 -3.77 -0.10 11.84
C PRO A 142 -4.65 -1.36 11.74
N VAL A 143 -5.87 -1.19 11.25
CA VAL A 143 -6.73 -2.32 10.82
C VAL A 143 -6.11 -2.91 9.55
N PRO A 144 -5.78 -4.20 9.52
CA PRO A 144 -5.19 -4.83 8.35
C PRO A 144 -6.24 -5.14 7.29
N MET A 145 -5.96 -4.78 6.05
CA MET A 145 -6.69 -5.15 4.85
C MET A 145 -5.89 -6.26 4.15
N MET A 146 -6.31 -7.51 4.33
CA MET A 146 -5.53 -8.69 3.97
C MET A 146 -6.01 -9.28 2.66
N ASN A 147 -5.21 -9.15 1.59
CA ASN A 147 -5.52 -9.70 0.27
C ASN A 147 -5.44 -11.24 0.26
N ILE A 148 -6.57 -11.95 0.24
CA ILE A 148 -6.61 -13.41 0.32
C ILE A 148 -6.98 -14.11 -0.98
N ILE A 149 -7.56 -13.39 -1.97
CA ILE A 149 -7.71 -13.85 -3.36
C ILE A 149 -7.16 -12.80 -4.30
N ASN A 150 -6.25 -13.23 -5.17
CA ASN A 150 -5.64 -12.43 -6.23
C ASN A 150 -6.30 -12.70 -7.58
N GLY A 151 -6.50 -11.64 -8.36
CA GLY A 151 -6.90 -11.69 -9.77
C GLY A 151 -6.14 -10.63 -10.57
N GLY A 152 -6.66 -10.22 -11.73
CA GLY A 152 -6.09 -9.18 -12.57
C GLY A 152 -4.59 -9.37 -12.83
N GLU A 153 -3.81 -8.30 -12.73
CA GLU A 153 -2.35 -8.34 -12.92
C GLU A 153 -1.58 -9.10 -11.83
N HIS A 154 -2.21 -9.40 -10.67
CA HIS A 154 -1.57 -10.11 -9.57
C HIS A 154 -1.65 -11.63 -9.68
N ALA A 155 -2.40 -12.18 -10.65
CA ALA A 155 -2.56 -13.60 -10.84
C ALA A 155 -2.89 -13.95 -12.30
N ASN A 156 -2.35 -15.07 -12.78
CA ASN A 156 -2.72 -15.60 -14.09
C ASN A 156 -3.94 -16.53 -13.94
N ASN A 157 -5.13 -15.93 -13.79
CA ASN A 157 -6.41 -16.64 -13.64
C ASN A 157 -7.55 -15.91 -14.37
N SER A 158 -8.78 -16.36 -14.16
CA SER A 158 -9.99 -15.86 -14.84
C SER A 158 -10.66 -14.67 -14.15
N VAL A 159 -10.12 -14.15 -13.06
CA VAL A 159 -10.75 -13.07 -12.25
C VAL A 159 -10.29 -11.71 -12.74
N ASP A 160 -11.21 -10.79 -13.10
CA ASP A 160 -10.84 -9.45 -13.59
C ASP A 160 -10.41 -8.51 -12.47
N ILE A 161 -11.09 -8.56 -11.30
CA ILE A 161 -10.80 -7.72 -10.15
C ILE A 161 -9.50 -8.18 -9.48
N GLN A 162 -8.62 -7.22 -9.18
CA GLN A 162 -7.24 -7.49 -8.80
C GLN A 162 -7.08 -8.10 -7.41
N GLU A 163 -7.83 -7.61 -6.41
CA GLU A 163 -7.70 -8.08 -5.04
C GLU A 163 -9.05 -8.19 -4.32
N PHE A 164 -9.19 -9.27 -3.56
CA PHE A 164 -10.28 -9.45 -2.60
C PHE A 164 -9.68 -9.61 -1.21
N MET A 165 -10.02 -8.68 -0.33
CA MET A 165 -9.44 -8.55 1.00
C MET A 165 -10.44 -8.91 2.09
N ILE A 166 -9.94 -9.47 3.20
CA ILE A 166 -10.66 -9.52 4.46
C ILE A 166 -10.16 -8.43 5.40
N ILE A 167 -11.10 -7.84 6.14
CA ILE A 167 -10.85 -6.72 7.04
C ILE A 167 -11.43 -7.07 8.41
N PRO A 168 -10.62 -7.55 9.37
CA PRO A 168 -11.10 -8.00 10.68
C PRO A 168 -11.33 -6.82 11.63
N ALA A 169 -12.17 -5.86 11.22
CA ALA A 169 -12.47 -4.65 11.98
C ALA A 169 -13.30 -4.93 13.26
N GLY A 170 -13.90 -6.11 13.39
CA GLY A 170 -14.59 -6.54 14.62
C GLY A 170 -13.68 -7.15 15.68
N ALA A 171 -12.38 -7.31 15.41
CA ALA A 171 -11.43 -7.85 16.36
C ALA A 171 -11.13 -6.87 17.50
N PRO A 172 -10.79 -7.36 18.72
CA PRO A 172 -10.53 -6.48 19.87
C PRO A 172 -9.11 -5.92 19.94
N SER A 173 -8.17 -6.40 19.11
CA SER A 173 -6.77 -5.96 19.07
C SER A 173 -6.15 -6.31 17.71
N PHE A 174 -4.99 -5.73 17.38
CA PHE A 174 -4.27 -6.06 16.16
C PHE A 174 -3.85 -7.55 16.15
N LYS A 175 -3.35 -8.07 17.27
CA LYS A 175 -2.99 -9.47 17.43
C LYS A 175 -4.17 -10.42 17.12
N GLU A 176 -5.36 -10.12 17.62
CA GLU A 176 -6.56 -10.91 17.32
C GLU A 176 -7.01 -10.73 15.87
N ALA A 177 -6.91 -9.52 15.32
CA ALA A 177 -7.20 -9.28 13.90
C ALA A 177 -6.30 -10.14 12.98
N LEU A 178 -5.02 -10.23 13.30
CA LEU A 178 -4.08 -11.08 12.56
C LEU A 178 -4.40 -12.57 12.73
N ARG A 179 -4.82 -13.02 13.92
CA ARG A 179 -5.29 -14.39 14.17
C ARG A 179 -6.53 -14.71 13.33
N TYR A 180 -7.55 -13.82 13.34
CA TYR A 180 -8.75 -13.98 12.52
C TYR A 180 -8.41 -14.16 11.05
N GLY A 181 -7.53 -13.29 10.54
CA GLY A 181 -7.05 -13.36 9.15
C GLY A 181 -6.38 -14.69 8.84
N ALA A 182 -5.47 -15.15 9.69
CA ALA A 182 -4.75 -16.42 9.49
C ALA A 182 -5.69 -17.64 9.51
N GLU A 183 -6.66 -17.68 10.40
CA GLU A 183 -7.65 -18.75 10.47
C GLU A 183 -8.54 -18.77 9.23
N VAL A 184 -9.04 -17.60 8.78
CA VAL A 184 -9.82 -17.51 7.54
C VAL A 184 -8.99 -17.91 6.32
N PHE A 185 -7.71 -17.49 6.23
CA PHE A 185 -6.81 -17.90 5.16
C PHE A 185 -6.69 -19.42 5.03
N HIS A 186 -6.53 -20.14 6.16
CA HIS A 186 -6.45 -21.59 6.15
C HIS A 186 -7.80 -22.24 5.81
N HIS A 187 -8.91 -21.71 6.29
CA HIS A 187 -10.24 -22.19 5.90
C HIS A 187 -10.53 -21.94 4.42
N LEU A 188 -10.11 -20.80 3.86
CA LEU A 188 -10.24 -20.55 2.44
C LEU A 188 -9.45 -21.57 1.62
N LYS A 189 -8.24 -21.92 2.06
CA LYS A 189 -7.46 -22.98 1.42
C LYS A 189 -8.27 -24.28 1.34
N SER A 190 -8.88 -24.70 2.45
CA SER A 190 -9.70 -25.92 2.49
C SER A 190 -10.92 -25.82 1.57
N VAL A 191 -11.63 -24.69 1.58
CA VAL A 191 -12.78 -24.45 0.68
C VAL A 191 -12.39 -24.59 -0.79
N LEU A 192 -11.22 -24.06 -1.18
CA LEU A 192 -10.73 -24.16 -2.56
C LEU A 192 -10.30 -25.59 -2.91
N GLU A 193 -9.60 -26.29 -2.00
CA GLU A 193 -9.20 -27.70 -2.17
C GLU A 193 -10.41 -28.63 -2.31
N ASP A 194 -11.46 -28.45 -1.51
CA ASP A 194 -12.70 -29.24 -1.56
C ASP A 194 -13.44 -29.05 -2.89
N ARG A 195 -13.26 -27.90 -3.54
CA ARG A 195 -13.79 -27.59 -4.89
C ARG A 195 -12.86 -28.05 -6.01
N GLY A 196 -11.70 -28.65 -5.69
CA GLY A 196 -10.68 -29.07 -6.65
C GLY A 196 -9.96 -27.90 -7.34
N MET A 197 -9.94 -26.72 -6.71
CA MET A 197 -9.30 -25.52 -7.24
C MET A 197 -7.82 -25.44 -6.81
N ASN A 198 -7.04 -24.69 -7.60
CA ASN A 198 -5.65 -24.43 -7.30
C ASN A 198 -5.51 -23.52 -6.05
N THR A 199 -4.58 -23.89 -5.17
CA THR A 199 -4.21 -23.12 -3.95
C THR A 199 -2.80 -22.55 -4.02
N ALA A 200 -2.22 -22.40 -5.22
CA ALA A 200 -1.03 -21.57 -5.39
C ALA A 200 -1.34 -20.11 -5.10
N VAL A 201 -0.33 -19.39 -4.61
CA VAL A 201 -0.48 -17.99 -4.22
C VAL A 201 0.12 -17.06 -5.29
N GLY A 202 -0.51 -15.89 -5.44
CA GLY A 202 -0.03 -14.81 -6.30
C GLY A 202 1.10 -13.99 -5.65
N ASP A 203 1.44 -12.86 -6.27
CA ASP A 203 2.55 -12.00 -5.87
C ASP A 203 2.40 -11.45 -4.44
N GLU A 204 1.18 -11.24 -3.99
CA GLU A 204 0.88 -10.69 -2.66
C GLU A 204 0.52 -11.75 -1.61
N GLY A 205 0.65 -13.02 -1.95
CA GLY A 205 0.46 -14.14 -1.04
C GLY A 205 -0.98 -14.63 -0.88
N GLY A 206 -1.97 -14.00 -1.54
CA GLY A 206 -3.34 -14.50 -1.66
C GLY A 206 -3.43 -15.65 -2.65
N PHE A 207 -4.45 -16.50 -2.54
CA PHE A 207 -4.70 -17.59 -3.48
C PHE A 207 -5.09 -17.04 -4.85
N ALA A 208 -4.79 -17.78 -5.89
CA ALA A 208 -5.07 -17.42 -7.28
C ALA A 208 -5.89 -18.52 -8.00
N PRO A 209 -7.10 -18.86 -7.54
CA PRO A 209 -7.94 -19.87 -8.15
C PRO A 209 -8.57 -19.36 -9.46
N ASP A 210 -8.90 -20.30 -10.36
CA ASP A 210 -9.76 -20.04 -11.51
C ASP A 210 -11.23 -20.10 -11.06
N LEU A 211 -11.82 -18.93 -10.84
CA LEU A 211 -13.22 -18.80 -10.44
C LEU A 211 -14.10 -18.49 -11.64
N THR A 212 -15.39 -18.80 -11.56
CA THR A 212 -16.34 -18.64 -12.67
C THR A 212 -16.81 -17.20 -12.87
N SER A 213 -16.62 -16.35 -11.86
CA SER A 213 -16.95 -14.91 -11.88
C SER A 213 -16.23 -14.17 -10.75
N ASN A 214 -16.18 -12.84 -10.88
CA ASN A 214 -15.67 -11.98 -9.79
C ASN A 214 -16.51 -12.12 -8.50
N GLU A 215 -17.84 -12.29 -8.63
CA GLU A 215 -18.74 -12.47 -7.48
C GLU A 215 -18.50 -13.79 -6.73
N GLU A 216 -18.04 -14.84 -7.42
CA GLU A 216 -17.70 -16.11 -6.77
C GLU A 216 -16.56 -15.95 -5.77
N ALA A 217 -15.59 -15.04 -6.02
CA ALA A 217 -14.53 -14.74 -5.07
C ALA A 217 -15.10 -14.24 -3.72
N ILE A 218 -16.08 -13.34 -3.75
CA ILE A 218 -16.76 -12.85 -2.53
C ILE A 218 -17.45 -14.00 -1.81
N LYS A 219 -18.15 -14.86 -2.53
CA LYS A 219 -18.91 -15.98 -1.95
C LYS A 219 -18.01 -17.01 -1.26
N VAL A 220 -16.88 -17.38 -1.88
CA VAL A 220 -15.95 -18.35 -1.26
C VAL A 220 -15.22 -17.75 -0.05
N ILE A 221 -14.97 -16.45 -0.05
CA ILE A 221 -14.44 -15.75 1.13
C ILE A 221 -15.43 -15.76 2.28
N ILE A 222 -16.70 -15.45 2.04
CA ILE A 222 -17.76 -15.48 3.06
C ILE A 222 -17.92 -16.91 3.61
N GLU A 223 -17.88 -17.93 2.76
CA GLU A 223 -17.88 -19.33 3.20
C GLU A 223 -16.70 -19.64 4.12
N ALA A 224 -15.49 -19.18 3.77
CA ALA A 224 -14.30 -19.36 4.59
C ALA A 224 -14.38 -18.62 5.95
N ILE A 225 -14.93 -17.40 5.97
CA ILE A 225 -15.18 -16.64 7.21
C ILE A 225 -16.12 -17.41 8.13
N ASN A 226 -17.24 -17.91 7.61
CA ASN A 226 -18.22 -18.68 8.38
C ASN A 226 -17.63 -20.03 8.88
N ASN A 227 -16.86 -20.71 8.03
CA ASN A 227 -16.19 -21.97 8.40
C ASN A 227 -15.13 -21.77 9.50
N ALA A 228 -14.51 -20.59 9.55
CA ALA A 228 -13.58 -20.19 10.61
C ALA A 228 -14.30 -19.82 11.93
N GLY A 229 -15.65 -19.78 11.93
CA GLY A 229 -16.46 -19.46 13.10
C GLY A 229 -16.67 -17.96 13.33
N TYR A 230 -16.40 -17.11 12.32
CA TYR A 230 -16.63 -15.68 12.37
C TYR A 230 -17.88 -15.28 11.59
N GLU A 231 -18.45 -14.11 11.92
CA GLU A 231 -19.62 -13.54 11.26
C GLU A 231 -19.20 -12.46 10.26
N ALA A 232 -19.46 -12.71 8.96
CA ALA A 232 -19.20 -11.72 7.91
C ALA A 232 -20.12 -10.49 8.09
N GLY A 233 -19.53 -9.30 8.08
CA GLY A 233 -20.24 -8.04 8.32
C GLY A 233 -20.34 -7.64 9.80
N LYS A 234 -19.68 -8.38 10.68
CA LYS A 234 -19.59 -8.06 12.11
C LYS A 234 -18.17 -8.22 12.64
N ASP A 235 -17.60 -9.43 12.53
CA ASP A 235 -16.24 -9.71 12.96
C ASP A 235 -15.24 -9.36 11.85
N ILE A 236 -15.60 -9.74 10.62
CA ILE A 236 -14.77 -9.57 9.42
C ILE A 236 -15.61 -8.99 8.29
N PHE A 237 -15.07 -7.96 7.66
CA PHE A 237 -15.65 -7.30 6.50
C PHE A 237 -14.83 -7.61 5.24
N ILE A 238 -15.34 -7.21 4.07
CA ILE A 238 -14.69 -7.38 2.78
C ILE A 238 -14.22 -6.03 2.25
N GLY A 239 -13.02 -6.01 1.69
CA GLY A 239 -12.52 -4.96 0.82
C GLY A 239 -12.22 -5.51 -0.56
N ILE A 240 -12.30 -4.67 -1.58
CA ILE A 240 -11.89 -5.01 -2.93
C ILE A 240 -10.96 -3.92 -3.49
N ASP A 241 -9.94 -4.33 -4.21
CA ASP A 241 -9.19 -3.46 -5.11
C ASP A 241 -9.57 -3.87 -6.55
N VAL A 242 -10.29 -2.96 -7.19
CA VAL A 242 -10.84 -3.21 -8.52
C VAL A 242 -9.77 -3.05 -9.59
N ALA A 243 -8.81 -2.13 -9.37
CA ALA A 243 -7.78 -1.76 -10.34
C ALA A 243 -8.38 -1.53 -11.74
N SER A 244 -9.48 -0.77 -11.79
CA SER A 244 -10.36 -0.72 -12.96
C SER A 244 -9.72 -0.11 -14.21
N SER A 245 -8.60 0.60 -14.07
CA SER A 245 -7.81 1.10 -15.18
C SER A 245 -7.25 -0.02 -16.07
N GLU A 246 -7.01 -1.22 -15.52
CA GLU A 246 -6.48 -2.37 -16.25
C GLU A 246 -7.46 -2.94 -17.31
N PHE A 247 -8.76 -2.77 -17.10
CA PHE A 247 -9.79 -3.23 -18.03
C PHE A 247 -10.67 -2.11 -18.61
N TYR A 248 -10.28 -0.84 -18.40
CA TYR A 248 -10.96 0.30 -19.01
C TYR A 248 -10.39 0.63 -20.40
N SER A 249 -11.23 0.65 -21.39
CA SER A 249 -10.85 1.07 -22.75
C SER A 249 -12.04 1.59 -23.53
N ASN A 250 -11.82 2.60 -24.36
CA ASN A 250 -12.84 3.20 -25.23
C ASN A 250 -14.10 3.65 -24.48
N GLY A 251 -13.95 4.16 -23.26
CA GLY A 251 -15.06 4.64 -22.42
C GLY A 251 -15.87 3.51 -21.78
N LYS A 252 -15.32 2.31 -21.67
CA LYS A 252 -15.99 1.14 -21.10
C LYS A 252 -15.09 0.30 -20.23
N TYR A 253 -15.70 -0.28 -19.20
CA TYR A 253 -15.14 -1.29 -18.30
C TYR A 253 -15.46 -2.69 -18.85
N ASN A 254 -14.44 -3.42 -19.27
CA ASN A 254 -14.58 -4.70 -19.96
C ASN A 254 -14.25 -5.87 -19.04
N LEU A 255 -15.27 -6.43 -18.38
CA LEU A 255 -15.13 -7.60 -17.52
C LEU A 255 -15.12 -8.86 -18.36
N SER A 256 -13.93 -9.35 -18.72
CA SER A 256 -13.74 -10.47 -19.64
C SER A 256 -14.27 -11.77 -19.07
N SER A 257 -14.10 -12.01 -17.77
CA SER A 257 -14.61 -13.19 -17.06
C SER A 257 -16.13 -13.34 -17.13
N GLU A 258 -16.84 -12.23 -17.28
CA GLU A 258 -18.31 -12.18 -17.26
C GLU A 258 -18.91 -11.80 -18.61
N ASN A 259 -18.08 -11.62 -19.66
CA ASN A 259 -18.50 -11.13 -20.98
C ASN A 259 -19.34 -9.83 -20.91
N LYS A 260 -18.98 -8.92 -20.02
CA LYS A 260 -19.65 -7.63 -19.84
C LYS A 260 -18.78 -6.48 -20.33
N SER A 261 -19.41 -5.47 -20.94
CA SER A 261 -18.78 -4.21 -21.36
C SER A 261 -19.68 -3.06 -20.91
N LEU A 262 -19.33 -2.38 -19.84
CA LEU A 262 -20.16 -1.44 -19.09
C LEU A 262 -19.61 -0.03 -19.25
N ASN A 263 -20.50 0.98 -19.39
CA ASN A 263 -20.10 2.36 -19.25
C ASN A 263 -19.96 2.74 -17.75
N SER A 264 -19.52 3.96 -17.44
CA SER A 264 -19.28 4.40 -16.05
C SER A 264 -20.52 4.32 -15.16
N GLU A 265 -21.71 4.63 -15.72
CA GLU A 265 -22.97 4.53 -14.98
C GLU A 265 -23.35 3.06 -14.69
N GLU A 266 -23.26 2.20 -15.70
CA GLU A 266 -23.54 0.77 -15.56
C GLU A 266 -22.55 0.09 -14.61
N PHE A 267 -21.27 0.47 -14.65
CA PHE A 267 -20.25 -0.09 -13.78
C PHE A 267 -20.42 0.41 -12.33
N SER A 268 -20.76 1.67 -12.11
CA SER A 268 -21.08 2.17 -10.77
C SER A 268 -22.29 1.46 -10.15
N HIS A 269 -23.30 1.10 -10.95
CA HIS A 269 -24.43 0.26 -10.51
C HIS A 269 -24.00 -1.18 -10.19
N TYR A 270 -23.07 -1.73 -10.96
CA TYR A 270 -22.52 -3.06 -10.69
C TYR A 270 -21.86 -3.12 -9.31
N LEU A 271 -21.03 -2.13 -8.97
CA LEU A 271 -20.40 -2.02 -7.66
C LEU A 271 -21.42 -1.73 -6.54
N GLU A 272 -22.40 -0.87 -6.78
CA GLU A 272 -23.47 -0.59 -5.83
C GLU A 272 -24.27 -1.85 -5.46
N ASN A 273 -24.58 -2.70 -6.43
CA ASN A 273 -25.28 -3.96 -6.17
C ASN A 273 -24.49 -4.89 -5.25
N TRP A 274 -23.16 -4.91 -5.38
CA TRP A 274 -22.30 -5.68 -4.47
C TRP A 274 -22.28 -5.10 -3.07
N VAL A 275 -22.15 -3.79 -2.94
CA VAL A 275 -22.21 -3.08 -1.63
C VAL A 275 -23.52 -3.35 -0.91
N ASN A 276 -24.65 -3.42 -1.65
CA ASN A 276 -25.96 -3.70 -1.07
C ASN A 276 -26.18 -5.20 -0.73
N SER A 277 -25.38 -6.11 -1.32
CA SER A 277 -25.56 -7.57 -1.19
C SER A 277 -24.54 -8.22 -0.26
N TYR A 278 -23.38 -7.63 -0.08
CA TYR A 278 -22.26 -8.19 0.64
C TYR A 278 -21.69 -7.20 1.66
N PRO A 279 -21.02 -7.65 2.73
CA PRO A 279 -20.45 -6.77 3.76
C PRO A 279 -19.14 -6.08 3.28
N ILE A 280 -19.21 -5.40 2.16
CA ILE A 280 -18.10 -4.63 1.59
C ILE A 280 -18.06 -3.26 2.26
N ILE A 281 -16.92 -2.90 2.86
CA ILE A 281 -16.71 -1.61 3.52
C ILE A 281 -15.65 -0.74 2.85
N SER A 282 -14.89 -1.29 1.89
CA SER A 282 -13.85 -0.55 1.16
C SER A 282 -13.76 -1.01 -0.30
N ILE A 283 -13.72 -0.05 -1.22
CA ILE A 283 -13.48 -0.25 -2.64
C ILE A 283 -12.33 0.67 -3.06
N GLU A 284 -11.27 0.09 -3.57
CA GLU A 284 -10.10 0.78 -4.12
C GLU A 284 -10.21 0.81 -5.64
N ASP A 285 -9.85 1.95 -6.24
CA ASP A 285 -9.83 2.21 -7.69
C ASP A 285 -11.05 1.65 -8.44
N GLY A 286 -12.23 1.98 -7.91
CA GLY A 286 -13.52 1.57 -8.45
C GLY A 286 -13.84 2.15 -9.84
N MET A 287 -13.09 3.16 -10.29
CA MET A 287 -13.13 3.75 -11.63
C MET A 287 -11.72 3.99 -12.16
N ASP A 288 -11.58 4.11 -13.48
CA ASP A 288 -10.31 4.43 -14.16
C ASP A 288 -9.72 5.75 -13.65
N GLU A 289 -8.39 5.83 -13.55
CA GLU A 289 -7.65 6.99 -13.03
C GLU A 289 -7.92 8.30 -13.80
N ASN A 290 -8.43 8.23 -15.04
CA ASN A 290 -8.78 9.37 -15.87
C ASN A 290 -10.30 9.60 -15.98
N ASP A 291 -11.15 8.67 -15.51
CA ASP A 291 -12.62 8.78 -15.54
C ASP A 291 -13.15 9.55 -14.31
N TRP A 292 -12.81 10.84 -14.22
CA TRP A 292 -13.20 11.69 -13.08
C TRP A 292 -14.71 11.89 -12.97
N ASP A 293 -15.43 11.88 -14.10
CA ASP A 293 -16.89 11.92 -14.11
C ASP A 293 -17.49 10.64 -13.54
N GLY A 294 -16.89 9.47 -13.88
CA GLY A 294 -17.24 8.18 -13.29
C GLY A 294 -16.97 8.13 -11.78
N TRP A 295 -15.85 8.68 -11.33
CA TRP A 295 -15.53 8.80 -9.91
C TRP A 295 -16.51 9.69 -9.14
N ASP A 296 -16.91 10.84 -9.70
CA ASP A 296 -17.95 11.71 -9.12
C ASP A 296 -19.29 10.95 -8.99
N LEU A 297 -19.67 10.22 -10.04
CA LEU A 297 -20.87 9.40 -10.05
C LEU A 297 -20.81 8.29 -8.97
N LEU A 298 -19.71 7.55 -8.89
CA LEU A 298 -19.51 6.48 -7.91
C LEU A 298 -19.54 7.04 -6.48
N THR A 299 -18.85 8.15 -6.24
CA THR A 299 -18.79 8.79 -4.91
C THR A 299 -20.17 9.22 -4.44
N LYS A 300 -20.96 9.86 -5.31
CA LYS A 300 -22.35 10.26 -4.99
C LYS A 300 -23.25 9.06 -4.72
N ARG A 301 -23.00 7.93 -5.39
CA ARG A 301 -23.84 6.74 -5.31
C ARG A 301 -23.64 5.93 -4.04
N ILE A 302 -22.36 5.68 -3.68
CA ILE A 302 -22.02 4.76 -2.57
C ILE A 302 -21.02 5.32 -1.56
N GLY A 303 -20.50 6.53 -1.73
CA GLY A 303 -19.45 7.09 -0.85
C GLY A 303 -19.90 7.32 0.60
N GLU A 304 -21.21 7.39 0.88
CA GLU A 304 -21.74 7.42 2.25
C GLU A 304 -21.84 6.02 2.89
N LYS A 305 -21.73 4.96 2.10
CA LYS A 305 -21.88 3.56 2.56
C LYS A 305 -20.56 2.82 2.67
N VAL A 306 -19.58 3.17 1.85
CA VAL A 306 -18.29 2.48 1.76
C VAL A 306 -17.13 3.45 1.64
N GLN A 307 -15.96 3.03 2.08
CA GLN A 307 -14.71 3.71 1.80
C GLN A 307 -14.37 3.58 0.32
N LEU A 308 -14.15 4.71 -0.35
CA LEU A 308 -13.68 4.78 -1.73
C LEU A 308 -12.24 5.27 -1.73
N VAL A 309 -11.32 4.36 -2.00
CA VAL A 309 -9.87 4.60 -1.95
C VAL A 309 -9.35 4.93 -3.34
N GLY A 310 -8.69 6.08 -3.48
CA GLY A 310 -7.94 6.39 -4.69
C GLY A 310 -6.48 5.94 -4.55
N ASP A 311 -6.06 4.98 -5.37
CA ASP A 311 -4.65 4.55 -5.55
C ASP A 311 -4.08 5.23 -6.80
N ASP A 312 -4.31 4.70 -7.98
CA ASP A 312 -3.85 5.28 -9.26
C ASP A 312 -4.50 6.65 -9.51
N LEU A 313 -5.70 6.87 -8.97
CA LEU A 313 -6.37 8.18 -9.01
C LEU A 313 -5.52 9.29 -8.40
N PHE A 314 -4.89 9.06 -7.24
CA PHE A 314 -4.17 10.09 -6.47
C PHE A 314 -2.67 9.93 -6.44
N VAL A 315 -2.14 8.73 -6.65
CA VAL A 315 -0.71 8.35 -6.66
C VAL A 315 0.10 8.99 -5.52
N THR A 316 -0.48 9.06 -4.31
CA THR A 316 0.12 9.71 -3.12
C THR A 316 0.53 11.17 -3.38
N ASN A 317 -0.05 11.84 -4.40
CA ASN A 317 0.31 13.18 -4.84
C ASN A 317 -0.60 14.24 -4.23
N SER A 318 -0.04 15.14 -3.43
CA SER A 318 -0.77 16.21 -2.73
C SER A 318 -1.58 17.12 -3.65
N LYS A 319 -1.09 17.42 -4.86
CA LYS A 319 -1.79 18.30 -5.82
C LYS A 319 -3.03 17.61 -6.40
N ILE A 320 -2.89 16.34 -6.80
CA ILE A 320 -3.99 15.55 -7.38
C ILE A 320 -5.02 15.24 -6.31
N LEU A 321 -4.58 14.88 -5.09
CA LEU A 321 -5.47 14.70 -3.94
C LEU A 321 -6.29 15.97 -3.64
N THR A 322 -5.64 17.13 -3.63
CA THR A 322 -6.32 18.42 -3.40
C THR A 322 -7.39 18.69 -4.48
N GLN A 323 -7.11 18.32 -5.74
CA GLN A 323 -8.11 18.41 -6.81
C GLN A 323 -9.29 17.47 -6.54
N GLY A 324 -9.04 16.23 -6.11
CA GLY A 324 -10.09 15.28 -5.75
C GLY A 324 -10.97 15.78 -4.60
N ILE A 325 -10.34 16.27 -3.53
CA ILE A 325 -11.02 16.85 -2.37
C ILE A 325 -11.94 18.02 -2.79
N ASN A 326 -11.42 18.94 -3.60
CA ASN A 326 -12.19 20.11 -4.06
C ASN A 326 -13.39 19.72 -4.94
N ASN A 327 -13.34 18.58 -5.59
CA ASN A 327 -14.42 18.03 -6.42
C ASN A 327 -15.29 17.00 -5.67
N ASN A 328 -15.03 16.74 -4.39
CA ASN A 328 -15.72 15.71 -3.57
C ASN A 328 -15.66 14.31 -4.20
N ILE A 329 -14.50 13.92 -4.71
CA ILE A 329 -14.24 12.65 -5.37
C ILE A 329 -13.50 11.70 -4.42
N ALA A 330 -14.00 10.48 -4.25
CA ALA A 330 -13.52 9.49 -3.26
C ALA A 330 -13.71 9.99 -1.81
N ASN A 331 -13.18 9.26 -0.83
CA ASN A 331 -13.18 9.65 0.59
C ASN A 331 -11.99 9.06 1.36
N SER A 332 -11.06 8.45 0.63
CA SER A 332 -9.84 7.84 1.15
C SER A 332 -8.72 7.89 0.10
N ILE A 333 -7.47 7.84 0.56
CA ILE A 333 -6.30 7.74 -0.29
C ILE A 333 -5.44 6.55 0.11
N LEU A 334 -4.93 5.81 -0.89
CA LEU A 334 -3.87 4.84 -0.67
C LEU A 334 -2.52 5.56 -0.60
N ILE A 335 -1.70 5.19 0.35
CA ILE A 335 -0.39 5.80 0.61
C ILE A 335 0.71 4.81 0.25
N LYS A 336 1.37 5.04 -0.86
CA LYS A 336 2.52 4.29 -1.35
C LYS A 336 3.73 5.21 -1.41
N VAL A 337 4.67 5.04 -0.50
CA VAL A 337 5.84 5.95 -0.37
C VAL A 337 6.65 6.10 -1.66
N ASN A 338 6.70 5.05 -2.48
CA ASN A 338 7.46 5.09 -3.74
C ASN A 338 6.72 5.76 -4.91
N GLN A 339 5.40 5.98 -4.82
CA GLN A 339 4.66 6.74 -5.83
C GLN A 339 5.03 8.22 -5.86
N ILE A 340 5.51 8.74 -4.72
CA ILE A 340 5.91 10.14 -4.58
C ILE A 340 7.42 10.30 -4.31
N GLY A 341 8.06 9.38 -3.60
CA GLY A 341 9.50 9.21 -3.51
C GLY A 341 10.20 9.89 -2.34
N THR A 342 9.48 10.52 -1.40
CA THR A 342 10.06 11.00 -0.12
C THR A 342 9.06 10.84 1.04
N LEU A 343 9.58 10.75 2.27
CA LEU A 343 8.75 10.77 3.48
C LEU A 343 8.03 12.11 3.68
N SER A 344 8.71 13.22 3.42
CA SER A 344 8.12 14.56 3.61
C SER A 344 6.91 14.79 2.70
N GLU A 345 6.98 14.39 1.43
CA GLU A 345 5.85 14.48 0.51
C GLU A 345 4.74 13.50 0.89
N THR A 346 5.11 12.29 1.34
CA THR A 346 4.15 11.28 1.86
C THR A 346 3.35 11.84 3.02
N PHE A 347 4.02 12.41 4.02
CA PHE A 347 3.36 13.01 5.18
C PHE A 347 2.51 14.23 4.80
N SER A 348 2.95 15.02 3.83
CA SER A 348 2.16 16.14 3.29
C SER A 348 0.84 15.65 2.69
N ALA A 349 0.86 14.60 1.88
CA ALA A 349 -0.36 14.01 1.31
C ALA A 349 -1.30 13.48 2.40
N MET A 350 -0.76 12.79 3.41
CA MET A 350 -1.55 12.28 4.53
C MET A 350 -2.17 13.40 5.39
N SER A 351 -1.44 14.49 5.62
CA SER A 351 -1.96 15.66 6.36
C SER A 351 -3.13 16.30 5.62
N ILE A 352 -2.99 16.54 4.31
CA ILE A 352 -4.03 17.10 3.45
C ILE A 352 -5.28 16.21 3.45
N ALA A 353 -5.10 14.88 3.34
CA ALA A 353 -6.21 13.92 3.41
C ALA A 353 -6.96 14.01 4.74
N THR A 354 -6.22 13.95 5.85
CA THR A 354 -6.78 13.93 7.20
C THR A 354 -7.49 15.25 7.52
N GLU A 355 -6.92 16.41 7.15
CA GLU A 355 -7.52 17.73 7.33
C GLU A 355 -8.83 17.89 6.55
N ALA A 356 -8.96 17.19 5.43
CA ALA A 356 -10.18 17.16 4.61
C ALA A 356 -11.20 16.10 5.06
N GLY A 357 -10.89 15.29 6.08
CA GLY A 357 -11.74 14.20 6.56
C GLY A 357 -11.65 12.91 5.75
N TYR A 358 -10.66 12.81 4.83
CA TYR A 358 -10.35 11.55 4.12
C TYR A 358 -9.56 10.62 5.03
N THR A 359 -9.79 9.33 4.89
CA THR A 359 -8.94 8.30 5.51
C THR A 359 -7.69 8.04 4.69
N CYS A 360 -6.66 7.49 5.33
CA CYS A 360 -5.42 7.06 4.68
C CYS A 360 -5.22 5.55 4.90
N VAL A 361 -4.88 4.83 3.85
CA VAL A 361 -4.49 3.42 3.93
C VAL A 361 -3.02 3.31 3.60
N MET A 362 -2.17 2.98 4.58
CA MET A 362 -0.75 2.71 4.33
C MET A 362 -0.61 1.42 3.53
N SER A 363 0.16 1.44 2.44
CA SER A 363 0.19 0.33 1.49
C SER A 363 1.59 -0.12 1.12
N HIS A 364 1.70 -1.43 0.88
CA HIS A 364 2.81 -2.07 0.21
C HIS A 364 2.76 -1.88 -1.32
N ARG A 365 3.66 -2.56 -2.03
CA ARG A 365 3.58 -2.77 -3.49
C ARG A 365 3.63 -4.27 -3.81
N SER A 366 3.34 -4.62 -5.06
CA SER A 366 3.41 -6.02 -5.54
C SER A 366 4.83 -6.59 -5.45
N GLY A 367 5.87 -5.81 -5.76
CA GLY A 367 7.27 -6.13 -5.48
C GLY A 367 7.73 -5.54 -4.16
N GLU A 368 7.81 -6.37 -3.14
CA GLU A 368 8.23 -6.00 -1.79
C GLU A 368 9.60 -6.58 -1.42
N THR A 369 10.12 -6.14 -0.29
CA THR A 369 11.32 -6.66 0.35
C THR A 369 10.98 -7.05 1.79
N GLU A 370 11.95 -7.49 2.58
CA GLU A 370 11.81 -7.69 4.02
C GLU A 370 11.75 -6.38 4.83
N ASP A 371 11.92 -5.22 4.20
CA ASP A 371 11.77 -3.90 4.86
C ASP A 371 10.40 -3.75 5.50
N THR A 372 10.37 -3.20 6.72
CA THR A 372 9.14 -3.07 7.53
C THR A 372 8.74 -1.63 7.78
N THR A 373 9.38 -0.68 7.13
CA THR A 373 9.18 0.77 7.36
C THR A 373 7.72 1.18 7.31
N ILE A 374 6.92 0.65 6.37
CA ILE A 374 5.49 1.00 6.27
C ILE A 374 4.67 0.60 7.50
N ALA A 375 5.07 -0.43 8.25
CA ALA A 375 4.43 -0.79 9.51
C ALA A 375 4.66 0.29 10.58
N ASP A 376 5.90 0.77 10.71
CA ASP A 376 6.23 1.88 11.61
C ASP A 376 5.56 3.19 11.17
N LEU A 377 5.48 3.47 9.85
CA LEU A 377 4.78 4.64 9.30
C LEU A 377 3.28 4.62 9.62
N ALA A 378 2.62 3.48 9.47
CA ALA A 378 1.20 3.35 9.78
C ALA A 378 0.90 3.69 11.24
N VAL A 379 1.75 3.24 12.17
CA VAL A 379 1.60 3.53 13.61
C VAL A 379 1.99 4.98 13.93
N SER A 380 3.10 5.49 13.37
CA SER A 380 3.59 6.84 13.66
C SER A 380 2.62 7.95 13.24
N THR A 381 1.89 7.72 12.15
CA THR A 381 0.90 8.66 11.61
C THR A 381 -0.51 8.43 12.14
N SER A 382 -0.73 7.33 12.87
CA SER A 382 -2.07 6.91 13.32
C SER A 382 -3.09 6.85 12.18
N CYS A 383 -2.68 6.43 10.96
CA CYS A 383 -3.57 6.42 9.79
C CYS A 383 -4.74 5.43 9.91
N GLY A 384 -4.64 4.50 10.84
CA GLY A 384 -5.73 3.58 11.19
C GLY A 384 -5.90 2.36 10.29
N GLN A 385 -5.25 2.30 9.13
CA GLN A 385 -5.41 1.21 8.16
C GLN A 385 -4.07 0.85 7.48
N ILE A 386 -3.87 -0.44 7.18
CA ILE A 386 -2.72 -0.92 6.40
C ILE A 386 -3.13 -2.01 5.42
N LYS A 387 -2.69 -1.90 4.18
CA LYS A 387 -2.82 -2.88 3.10
C LYS A 387 -1.43 -3.43 2.80
N THR A 388 -1.12 -4.66 3.24
CA THR A 388 0.24 -5.22 3.09
C THR A 388 0.24 -6.71 2.72
N GLY A 389 -0.73 -7.12 1.87
CA GLY A 389 -0.82 -8.44 1.30
C GLY A 389 -1.49 -9.46 2.22
N SER A 390 -1.23 -10.72 1.94
CA SER A 390 -1.87 -11.86 2.60
C SER A 390 -1.07 -12.39 3.79
N LEU A 391 -1.55 -13.53 4.33
CA LEU A 391 -1.00 -14.26 5.47
C LEU A 391 0.07 -15.30 5.03
N SER A 392 0.68 -15.10 3.88
CA SER A 392 1.76 -15.92 3.33
C SER A 392 2.81 -15.02 2.65
N ARG A 393 3.98 -15.55 2.33
CA ARG A 393 5.19 -14.88 1.84
C ARG A 393 5.83 -13.98 2.91
N SER A 394 7.14 -14.19 3.12
CA SER A 394 7.89 -13.52 4.21
C SER A 394 7.96 -12.01 4.07
N ASP A 395 7.94 -11.50 2.82
CA ASP A 395 7.91 -10.08 2.49
C ASP A 395 6.63 -9.38 3.00
N ARG A 396 5.50 -10.09 3.07
CA ARG A 396 4.23 -9.61 3.65
C ARG A 396 4.22 -9.77 5.16
N LEU A 397 4.53 -11.00 5.63
CA LEU A 397 4.52 -11.33 7.06
C LEU A 397 5.52 -10.49 7.87
N ALA A 398 6.60 -10.01 7.26
CA ALA A 398 7.55 -9.12 7.92
C ALA A 398 6.86 -7.88 8.52
N LYS A 399 5.95 -7.24 7.76
CA LYS A 399 5.18 -6.06 8.19
C LYS A 399 4.20 -6.41 9.31
N TYR A 400 3.44 -7.52 9.17
CA TYR A 400 2.53 -7.98 10.22
C TYR A 400 3.27 -8.35 11.52
N ASN A 401 4.39 -9.06 11.41
CA ASN A 401 5.23 -9.40 12.56
C ASN A 401 5.86 -8.15 13.21
N ARG A 402 6.17 -7.11 12.43
CA ARG A 402 6.62 -5.82 12.98
C ARG A 402 5.50 -5.15 13.79
N LEU A 403 4.28 -5.14 13.27
CA LEU A 403 3.12 -4.58 13.96
C LEU A 403 2.80 -5.32 15.26
N LEU A 404 2.93 -6.67 15.29
CA LEU A 404 2.79 -7.43 16.55
C LEU A 404 3.81 -6.99 17.61
N ARG A 405 5.07 -6.77 17.21
CA ARG A 405 6.11 -6.28 18.12
C ARG A 405 5.81 -4.88 18.61
N ILE A 406 5.33 -4.00 17.72
CA ILE A 406 4.94 -2.63 18.08
C ILE A 406 3.78 -2.65 19.07
N GLU A 407 2.75 -3.49 18.86
CA GLU A 407 1.62 -3.63 19.79
C GLU A 407 2.10 -4.10 21.17
N GLU A 408 3.02 -5.07 21.22
CA GLU A 408 3.62 -5.54 22.48
C GLU A 408 4.46 -4.44 23.18
N GLU A 409 5.28 -3.70 22.42
CA GLU A 409 6.08 -2.58 22.92
C GLU A 409 5.22 -1.45 23.52
N LEU A 410 4.09 -1.16 22.87
CA LEU A 410 3.16 -0.10 23.27
C LEU A 410 2.27 -0.51 24.45
N ALA A 411 1.96 -1.80 24.57
CA ALA A 411 1.06 -2.33 25.60
C ALA A 411 -0.28 -1.57 25.64
N GLU A 412 -0.64 -0.97 26.78
CA GLU A 412 -1.89 -0.22 26.96
C GLU A 412 -2.00 1.07 26.13
N LYS A 413 -0.89 1.52 25.53
CA LYS A 413 -0.89 2.68 24.63
C LYS A 413 -1.29 2.35 23.21
N ALA A 414 -1.35 1.07 22.86
CA ALA A 414 -1.81 0.58 21.57
C ALA A 414 -3.34 0.58 21.53
N ILE A 415 -3.93 1.35 20.62
CA ILE A 415 -5.38 1.41 20.42
C ILE A 415 -5.70 0.77 19.08
N TYR A 416 -6.45 -0.34 19.08
CA TYR A 416 -6.98 -0.91 17.86
C TYR A 416 -8.35 -0.28 17.56
N PRO A 417 -8.50 0.49 16.47
CA PRO A 417 -9.69 1.30 16.25
C PRO A 417 -10.88 0.49 15.77
N GLY A 418 -10.67 -0.70 15.21
CA GLY A 418 -11.73 -1.50 14.61
C GLY A 418 -12.48 -0.71 13.53
N LEU A 419 -13.82 -0.74 13.57
CA LEU A 419 -14.66 0.02 12.63
C LEU A 419 -14.47 1.53 12.71
N ASP A 420 -13.93 2.06 13.81
CA ASP A 420 -13.66 3.49 13.94
C ASP A 420 -12.58 3.99 12.96
N ALA A 421 -11.77 3.08 12.38
CA ALA A 421 -10.86 3.42 11.29
C ALA A 421 -11.59 3.87 10.00
N PHE A 422 -12.89 3.56 9.87
CA PHE A 422 -13.74 3.87 8.73
C PHE A 422 -14.76 4.97 9.11
N ASN A 423 -14.30 6.09 9.60
CA ASN A 423 -15.09 7.17 10.22
C ASN A 423 -16.27 7.68 9.39
N HIS A 424 -16.19 7.63 8.07
CA HIS A 424 -17.22 8.11 7.15
C HIS A 424 -18.42 7.14 6.99
N LEU A 425 -18.36 5.95 7.58
CA LEU A 425 -19.43 4.94 7.55
C LEU A 425 -20.41 5.06 8.75
N ARG A 426 -20.36 6.16 9.51
CA ARG A 426 -21.20 6.40 10.69
C ARG A 426 -22.46 7.16 10.38
#